data_364c18e74db201b4f95933ecd462ca62
#
_entry.id   364c18e74db201b4f95933ecd462ca62
#
_cell.length_a   1.000
_cell.length_b   1.000
_cell.length_c   1.000
_cell.angle_alpha   90.00
_cell.angle_beta   90.00
_cell.angle_gamma   90.00
#
_symmetry.space_group_name_H-M   'P 1'
#
loop_
_entity.id
_entity.type
_entity.pdbx_description
1 polymer ?
#
loop_
_entity_poly.entity_id
_entity_poly.type
_entity_poly.pdbx_seq_one_letter_code
_entity_poly.pdbx_strand_id
1 'polypeptide(L)'
;MDRPYDETLAHVRTCSRPSELKITDIRFAHITAASMHCILVKIYTNQGLVGMGEIRDGSSATYAAMLKSRLLGENPCDVDRLFRKIKQFGGQSRQGGGVSGIEIALWDLVGRIYGIPIWQMLGGQFRDKIRMYCDTDVDGKDTPEAMADALLDRMHHNGYTFLKMDIGIGNLIGIDGTLTAPLGWLEEGRKVYERMQKALESGDPEEIRAAKA
;
A
#
# COMPACT_ATOMS: atom_id res chain seq x y z
N MET A 1 13.35 10.51 -40.19
CA MET A 1 14.51 10.01 -39.42
C MET A 1 14.08 8.68 -38.84
N ASP A 2 14.43 7.59 -39.51
CA ASP A 2 14.08 6.23 -39.10
C ASP A 2 14.75 5.95 -37.76
N ARG A 3 13.95 5.55 -36.79
CA ARG A 3 14.47 5.25 -35.46
C ARG A 3 15.20 3.90 -35.55
N PRO A 4 16.42 3.75 -35.01
CA PRO A 4 17.19 2.51 -35.09
C PRO A 4 16.53 1.29 -34.43
N TYR A 5 15.35 1.47 -33.80
CA TYR A 5 14.59 0.44 -33.11
C TYR A 5 13.36 -0.05 -33.87
N ASP A 6 13.02 0.55 -35.02
CA ASP A 6 11.77 0.21 -35.72
C ASP A 6 11.80 -1.23 -36.25
N GLU A 7 12.96 -1.73 -36.70
CA GLU A 7 13.13 -3.14 -37.06
C GLU A 7 13.00 -4.08 -35.85
N THR A 8 13.55 -3.70 -34.70
CA THR A 8 13.43 -4.49 -33.48
C THR A 8 12.00 -4.55 -33.00
N LEU A 9 11.27 -3.44 -33.04
CA LEU A 9 9.86 -3.37 -32.68
C LEU A 9 8.96 -4.18 -33.60
N ALA A 10 9.30 -4.29 -34.87
CA ALA A 10 8.55 -5.10 -35.85
C ALA A 10 8.59 -6.60 -35.51
N HIS A 11 9.59 -7.07 -34.81
CA HIS A 11 9.75 -8.46 -34.40
C HIS A 11 9.21 -8.77 -33.00
N VAL A 12 8.86 -7.75 -32.21
CA VAL A 12 8.28 -7.93 -30.88
C VAL A 12 6.79 -8.19 -30.99
N ARG A 13 6.33 -9.37 -30.60
CA ARG A 13 4.90 -9.71 -30.54
C ARG A 13 4.28 -9.06 -29.31
N THR A 14 3.77 -7.85 -29.45
CA THR A 14 3.04 -7.16 -28.40
C THR A 14 1.58 -6.96 -28.82
N CYS A 15 0.70 -6.89 -27.84
CA CYS A 15 -0.70 -6.52 -28.06
C CYS A 15 -0.89 -4.99 -28.24
N SER A 16 0.20 -4.24 -28.28
CA SER A 16 0.22 -2.78 -28.34
C SER A 16 1.39 -2.28 -29.18
N ARG A 17 1.43 -0.96 -29.40
CA ARG A 17 2.57 -0.22 -29.95
C ARG A 17 3.27 0.53 -28.82
N PRO A 18 4.26 -0.06 -28.14
CA PRO A 18 4.84 0.50 -26.90
C PRO A 18 5.39 1.90 -27.07
N SER A 19 6.01 2.21 -28.22
CA SER A 19 6.60 3.53 -28.50
C SER A 19 5.56 4.64 -28.69
N GLU A 20 4.30 4.29 -29.00
CA GLU A 20 3.21 5.24 -29.26
C GLU A 20 2.24 5.37 -28.08
N LEU A 21 2.50 4.64 -26.99
CA LEU A 21 1.67 4.68 -25.80
C LEU A 21 1.76 6.02 -25.08
N LYS A 22 0.60 6.47 -24.62
CA LYS A 22 0.50 7.67 -23.77
C LYS A 22 -0.51 7.41 -22.65
N ILE A 23 -0.18 7.85 -21.47
CA ILE A 23 -1.10 7.89 -20.34
C ILE A 23 -2.18 8.94 -20.65
N THR A 24 -3.43 8.52 -20.68
CA THR A 24 -4.58 9.39 -21.00
C THR A 24 -5.36 9.80 -19.76
N ASP A 25 -5.38 8.94 -18.72
CA ASP A 25 -6.08 9.21 -17.48
C ASP A 25 -5.50 8.41 -16.32
N ILE A 26 -5.66 8.91 -15.09
CA ILE A 26 -5.40 8.18 -13.86
C ILE A 26 -6.60 8.38 -12.93
N ARG A 27 -7.18 7.29 -12.45
CA ARG A 27 -8.35 7.30 -11.57
C ARG A 27 -8.07 6.57 -10.27
N PHE A 28 -8.76 7.02 -9.23
CA PHE A 28 -8.65 6.48 -7.89
C PHE A 28 -10.02 6.05 -7.39
N ALA A 29 -10.06 4.96 -6.61
CA ALA A 29 -11.27 4.48 -5.97
C ALA A 29 -10.95 3.97 -4.57
N HIS A 30 -11.78 4.34 -3.60
CA HIS A 30 -11.66 3.86 -2.22
C HIS A 30 -12.40 2.54 -2.06
N ILE A 31 -11.77 1.57 -1.43
CA ILE A 31 -12.40 0.33 -0.99
C ILE A 31 -12.61 0.42 0.51
N THR A 32 -13.87 0.34 0.95
CA THR A 32 -14.27 0.49 2.35
C THR A 32 -14.59 -0.83 3.05
N ALA A 33 -14.70 -1.93 2.29
CA ALA A 33 -15.03 -3.25 2.83
C ALA A 33 -13.84 -4.05 3.36
N ALA A 34 -12.62 -3.52 3.23
CA ALA A 34 -11.42 -4.12 3.78
C ALA A 34 -11.17 -3.63 5.21
N SER A 35 -10.46 -4.42 6.01
CA SER A 35 -10.01 -4.04 7.36
C SER A 35 -9.11 -2.81 7.36
N MET A 36 -8.46 -2.51 6.24
CA MET A 36 -7.65 -1.32 6.01
C MET A 36 -8.28 -0.47 4.91
N HIS A 37 -8.07 0.84 4.98
CA HIS A 37 -8.55 1.78 3.97
C HIS A 37 -7.66 1.70 2.72
N CYS A 38 -8.10 0.92 1.74
CA CYS A 38 -7.38 0.72 0.48
C CYS A 38 -7.82 1.72 -0.59
N ILE A 39 -6.86 2.29 -1.29
CA ILE A 39 -7.10 3.19 -2.42
C ILE A 39 -6.53 2.54 -3.67
N LEU A 40 -7.40 2.10 -4.56
CA LEU A 40 -6.98 1.58 -5.86
C LEU A 40 -6.66 2.71 -6.81
N VAL A 41 -5.65 2.49 -7.66
CA VAL A 41 -5.29 3.37 -8.77
C VAL A 41 -5.35 2.61 -10.08
N LYS A 42 -5.92 3.24 -11.11
CA LYS A 42 -5.92 2.77 -12.50
C LYS A 42 -5.28 3.80 -13.40
N ILE A 43 -4.34 3.36 -14.23
CA ILE A 43 -3.68 4.17 -15.27
C ILE A 43 -4.22 3.72 -16.61
N TYR A 44 -4.80 4.64 -17.37
CA TYR A 44 -5.38 4.40 -18.68
C TYR A 44 -4.45 4.89 -19.79
N THR A 45 -4.50 4.23 -20.94
CA THR A 45 -3.69 4.59 -22.11
C THR A 45 -4.55 4.88 -23.34
N ASN A 46 -3.95 5.54 -24.33
CA ASN A 46 -4.54 5.80 -25.64
C ASN A 46 -4.79 4.53 -26.48
N GLN A 47 -4.28 3.38 -26.06
CA GLN A 47 -4.48 2.09 -26.77
C GLN A 47 -5.40 1.13 -25.98
N GLY A 48 -6.14 1.61 -25.00
CA GLY A 48 -7.11 0.84 -24.23
C GLY A 48 -6.53 -0.07 -23.16
N LEU A 49 -5.20 -0.12 -23.02
CA LEU A 49 -4.55 -0.88 -21.95
C LEU A 49 -4.64 -0.11 -20.62
N VAL A 50 -4.84 -0.86 -19.54
CA VAL A 50 -5.04 -0.32 -18.20
C VAL A 50 -4.12 -1.05 -17.23
N GLY A 51 -3.37 -0.31 -16.42
CA GLY A 51 -2.60 -0.82 -15.30
C GLY A 51 -3.29 -0.52 -13.97
N MET A 52 -3.10 -1.39 -12.98
CA MET A 52 -3.68 -1.29 -11.65
C MET A 52 -2.61 -1.32 -10.58
N GLY A 53 -2.82 -0.53 -9.53
CA GLY A 53 -2.01 -0.53 -8.33
C GLY A 53 -2.85 -0.18 -7.11
N GLU A 54 -2.22 -0.23 -5.95
CA GLU A 54 -2.83 0.12 -4.69
C GLU A 54 -1.94 1.10 -3.93
N ILE A 55 -2.55 2.16 -3.45
CA ILE A 55 -1.90 3.14 -2.58
C ILE A 55 -2.09 2.65 -1.15
N ARG A 56 -1.01 2.65 -0.38
CA ARG A 56 -1.03 2.22 0.99
C ARG A 56 -2.06 2.98 1.83
N ASP A 57 -2.64 2.30 2.81
CA ASP A 57 -3.45 2.88 3.88
C ASP A 57 -2.73 4.06 4.57
N GLY A 58 -3.49 5.04 5.01
CA GLY A 58 -2.96 6.29 5.57
C GLY A 58 -2.44 7.30 4.54
N SER A 59 -2.37 6.94 3.25
CA SER A 59 -2.06 7.88 2.16
C SER A 59 -3.32 8.60 1.66
N SER A 60 -3.12 9.71 0.94
CA SER A 60 -4.20 10.53 0.40
C SER A 60 -4.41 10.30 -1.09
N ALA A 61 -5.62 9.88 -1.49
CA ALA A 61 -6.01 9.82 -2.89
C ALA A 61 -5.94 11.18 -3.58
N THR A 62 -6.29 12.25 -2.87
CA THR A 62 -6.21 13.63 -3.39
C THR A 62 -4.77 14.00 -3.71
N TYR A 63 -3.84 13.69 -2.81
CA TYR A 63 -2.43 13.97 -3.03
C TYR A 63 -1.87 13.16 -4.22
N ALA A 64 -2.21 11.88 -4.32
CA ALA A 64 -1.85 11.06 -5.47
C ALA A 64 -2.46 11.59 -6.78
N ALA A 65 -3.70 12.10 -6.75
CA ALA A 65 -4.36 12.69 -7.90
C ALA A 65 -3.64 13.97 -8.41
N MET A 66 -2.97 14.71 -7.56
CA MET A 66 -2.15 15.86 -7.98
C MET A 66 -0.98 15.45 -8.86
N LEU A 67 -0.47 14.21 -8.71
CA LEU A 67 0.62 13.68 -9.53
C LEU A 67 0.17 13.36 -10.97
N LYS A 68 -1.13 13.24 -11.21
CA LYS A 68 -1.72 12.97 -12.52
C LYS A 68 -1.22 13.98 -13.57
N SER A 69 -1.20 15.26 -13.24
CA SER A 69 -0.76 16.32 -14.16
C SER A 69 0.68 16.14 -14.68
N ARG A 70 1.51 15.40 -13.94
CA ARG A 70 2.91 15.14 -14.28
C ARG A 70 3.10 13.91 -15.17
N LEU A 71 2.08 13.08 -15.25
CA LEU A 71 2.13 11.77 -15.91
C LEU A 71 1.28 11.71 -17.18
N LEU A 72 0.28 12.57 -17.32
CA LEU A 72 -0.55 12.63 -18.54
C LEU A 72 0.31 12.94 -19.77
N GLY A 73 0.06 12.20 -20.85
CA GLY A 73 0.78 12.31 -22.12
C GLY A 73 2.14 11.61 -22.15
N GLU A 74 2.65 11.16 -21.01
CA GLU A 74 3.91 10.42 -20.92
C GLU A 74 3.74 8.97 -21.40
N ASN A 75 4.84 8.36 -21.84
CA ASN A 75 4.86 6.95 -22.19
C ASN A 75 4.97 6.09 -20.91
N PRO A 76 4.00 5.21 -20.61
CA PRO A 76 4.02 4.40 -19.40
C PRO A 76 5.18 3.38 -19.35
N CYS A 77 5.81 3.04 -20.49
CA CYS A 77 6.93 2.11 -20.52
C CYS A 77 8.21 2.71 -19.92
N ASP A 78 8.30 4.02 -19.76
CA ASP A 78 9.43 4.71 -19.14
C ASP A 78 9.31 4.72 -17.59
N VAL A 79 9.09 3.58 -16.98
CA VAL A 79 8.72 3.48 -15.55
C VAL A 79 9.72 4.19 -14.64
N ASP A 80 11.02 3.93 -14.79
CA ASP A 80 12.06 4.55 -13.94
C ASP A 80 12.08 6.08 -14.10
N ARG A 81 11.95 6.57 -15.34
CA ARG A 81 11.88 8.01 -15.63
C ARG A 81 10.65 8.65 -14.96
N LEU A 82 9.49 8.02 -15.09
CA LEU A 82 8.24 8.50 -14.50
C LEU A 82 8.28 8.44 -12.97
N PHE A 83 8.80 7.35 -12.41
CA PHE A 83 8.99 7.23 -10.98
C PHE A 83 9.89 8.33 -10.42
N ARG A 84 11.03 8.59 -11.04
CA ARG A 84 11.93 9.69 -10.64
C ARG A 84 11.26 11.07 -10.73
N LYS A 85 10.39 11.27 -11.72
CA LYS A 85 9.63 12.51 -11.90
C LYS A 85 8.67 12.79 -10.75
N ILE A 86 8.09 11.75 -10.14
CA ILE A 86 7.11 11.88 -9.05
C ILE A 86 7.68 11.57 -7.66
N LYS A 87 8.80 10.87 -7.56
CA LYS A 87 9.41 10.38 -6.31
C LYS A 87 9.59 11.48 -5.27
N GLN A 88 9.99 12.67 -5.68
CA GLN A 88 10.20 13.81 -4.77
C GLN A 88 8.95 14.21 -3.97
N PHE A 89 7.76 13.87 -4.46
CA PHE A 89 6.48 14.15 -3.78
C PHE A 89 6.10 13.07 -2.78
N GLY A 90 6.78 11.94 -2.77
CA GLY A 90 6.54 10.84 -1.86
C GLY A 90 7.28 10.97 -0.52
N GLY A 91 8.23 11.88 -0.41
CA GLY A 91 9.12 11.97 0.73
C GLY A 91 9.92 10.68 0.92
N GLN A 92 10.36 10.42 2.15
CA GLN A 92 11.10 9.20 2.52
C GLN A 92 10.20 8.13 3.17
N SER A 93 8.91 8.38 3.26
CA SER A 93 7.95 7.50 3.90
C SER A 93 7.38 6.48 2.91
N ARG A 94 7.14 5.25 3.37
CA ARG A 94 6.41 4.24 2.60
C ARG A 94 4.98 4.68 2.23
N GLN A 95 4.42 5.63 2.94
CA GLN A 95 3.07 6.18 2.73
C GLN A 95 3.06 7.41 1.82
N GLY A 96 4.23 7.80 1.32
CA GLY A 96 4.40 9.07 0.63
C GLY A 96 3.51 9.25 -0.58
N GLY A 97 2.45 10.03 -0.43
CA GLY A 97 1.67 10.64 -1.51
C GLY A 97 1.14 9.71 -2.61
N GLY A 98 1.15 8.40 -2.42
CA GLY A 98 0.68 7.46 -3.43
C GLY A 98 1.67 7.16 -4.56
N VAL A 99 2.90 7.63 -4.47
CA VAL A 99 3.94 7.44 -5.50
C VAL A 99 4.19 5.95 -5.80
N SER A 100 4.32 5.12 -4.76
CA SER A 100 4.54 3.67 -4.93
C SER A 100 3.34 2.97 -5.56
N GLY A 101 2.11 3.35 -5.21
CA GLY A 101 0.91 2.79 -5.84
C GLY A 101 0.80 3.12 -7.32
N ILE A 102 1.22 4.32 -7.71
CA ILE A 102 1.31 4.72 -9.13
C ILE A 102 2.40 3.91 -9.84
N GLU A 103 3.56 3.71 -9.21
CA GLU A 103 4.64 2.89 -9.78
C GLU A 103 4.21 1.44 -9.97
N ILE A 104 3.52 0.84 -8.99
CA ILE A 104 2.95 -0.52 -9.12
C ILE A 104 2.00 -0.59 -10.31
N ALA A 105 1.13 0.42 -10.48
CA ALA A 105 0.22 0.48 -11.62
C ALA A 105 0.95 0.62 -12.97
N LEU A 106 2.06 1.35 -13.00
CA LEU A 106 2.92 1.43 -14.20
C LEU A 106 3.54 0.08 -14.53
N TRP A 107 4.07 -0.64 -13.55
CA TRP A 107 4.63 -1.98 -13.76
C TRP A 107 3.57 -2.99 -14.22
N ASP A 108 2.37 -3.00 -13.62
CA ASP A 108 1.27 -3.85 -14.09
C ASP A 108 0.92 -3.56 -15.54
N LEU A 109 0.85 -2.27 -15.89
CA LEU A 109 0.60 -1.83 -17.26
C LEU A 109 1.67 -2.31 -18.23
N VAL A 110 2.95 -2.16 -17.87
CA VAL A 110 4.09 -2.58 -18.69
C VAL A 110 4.09 -4.10 -18.92
N GLY A 111 3.78 -4.88 -17.89
CA GLY A 111 3.62 -6.34 -18.04
C GLY A 111 2.52 -6.70 -19.04
N ARG A 112 1.40 -5.98 -19.03
CA ARG A 112 0.30 -6.15 -20.00
C ARG A 112 0.70 -5.70 -21.41
N ILE A 113 1.46 -4.61 -21.51
CA ILE A 113 1.95 -4.08 -22.79
C ILE A 113 2.86 -5.09 -23.49
N TYR A 114 3.78 -5.69 -22.76
CA TYR A 114 4.73 -6.66 -23.32
C TYR A 114 4.24 -8.11 -23.28
N GLY A 115 3.09 -8.37 -22.62
CA GLY A 115 2.53 -9.72 -22.50
C GLY A 115 3.35 -10.65 -21.62
N ILE A 116 4.10 -10.13 -20.65
CA ILE A 116 4.94 -10.88 -19.73
C ILE A 116 4.66 -10.55 -18.27
N PRO A 117 4.78 -11.53 -17.37
CA PRO A 117 4.66 -11.27 -15.94
C PRO A 117 5.79 -10.36 -15.43
N ILE A 118 5.48 -9.49 -14.49
CA ILE A 118 6.44 -8.53 -13.93
C ILE A 118 7.65 -9.21 -13.29
N TRP A 119 7.46 -10.36 -12.63
CA TRP A 119 8.58 -11.09 -12.04
C TRP A 119 9.66 -11.50 -13.04
N GLN A 120 9.28 -11.74 -14.32
CA GLN A 120 10.25 -12.02 -15.39
C GLN A 120 11.08 -10.79 -15.74
N MET A 121 10.45 -9.59 -15.73
CA MET A 121 11.15 -8.32 -15.96
C MET A 121 12.08 -7.96 -14.80
N LEU A 122 11.76 -8.38 -13.59
CA LEU A 122 12.53 -8.10 -12.38
C LEU A 122 13.66 -9.09 -12.08
N GLY A 123 14.02 -9.94 -13.04
CA GLY A 123 15.17 -10.84 -12.93
C GLY A 123 14.82 -12.33 -12.89
N GLY A 124 13.55 -12.68 -13.08
CA GLY A 124 13.11 -14.07 -13.16
C GLY A 124 12.66 -14.67 -11.83
N GLN A 125 12.31 -15.94 -11.88
CA GLN A 125 11.75 -16.66 -10.74
C GLN A 125 12.87 -17.16 -9.80
N PHE A 126 12.84 -16.68 -8.56
CA PHE A 126 13.76 -17.15 -7.52
C PHE A 126 13.21 -18.39 -6.80
N ARG A 127 11.90 -18.48 -6.62
CA ARG A 127 11.22 -19.62 -5.97
C ARG A 127 9.79 -19.75 -6.51
N ASP A 128 9.25 -20.94 -6.44
CA ASP A 128 7.88 -21.26 -6.86
C ASP A 128 6.83 -21.13 -5.75
N LYS A 129 7.29 -21.09 -4.49
CA LYS A 129 6.44 -20.96 -3.30
C LYS A 129 7.01 -19.95 -2.32
N ILE A 130 6.13 -19.20 -1.69
CA ILE A 130 6.44 -18.25 -0.63
C ILE A 130 5.78 -18.74 0.65
N ARG A 131 6.57 -18.88 1.73
CA ARG A 131 6.02 -19.17 3.06
C ARG A 131 5.24 -17.95 3.54
N MET A 132 3.96 -18.15 3.78
CA MET A 132 3.07 -17.11 4.30
C MET A 132 3.10 -17.08 5.81
N TYR A 133 2.97 -15.91 6.38
CA TYR A 133 2.65 -15.72 7.79
C TYR A 133 1.28 -15.03 7.92
N CYS A 134 0.68 -15.20 9.08
CA CYS A 134 -0.56 -14.52 9.44
C CYS A 134 -0.27 -13.47 10.50
N ASP A 135 -0.71 -12.26 10.28
CA ASP A 135 -0.82 -11.25 11.32
C ASP A 135 -2.01 -11.60 12.23
N THR A 136 -1.81 -11.51 13.52
CA THR A 136 -2.77 -12.00 14.51
C THR A 136 -3.12 -10.89 15.49
N ASP A 137 -4.41 -10.64 15.63
CA ASP A 137 -4.99 -9.71 16.59
C ASP A 137 -5.66 -10.50 17.73
N VAL A 138 -5.78 -9.90 18.88
CA VAL A 138 -6.44 -10.45 20.07
C VAL A 138 -7.72 -9.71 20.46
N ASP A 139 -8.22 -8.84 19.57
CA ASP A 139 -9.46 -8.08 19.77
C ASP A 139 -9.49 -7.30 21.11
N GLY A 140 -8.37 -6.65 21.44
CA GLY A 140 -8.20 -5.86 22.67
C GLY A 140 -8.00 -6.67 23.95
N LYS A 141 -7.79 -7.98 23.87
CA LYS A 141 -7.43 -8.85 25.00
C LYS A 141 -5.91 -8.94 25.11
N ASP A 142 -5.28 -7.88 25.59
CA ASP A 142 -3.83 -7.71 25.59
C ASP A 142 -3.12 -8.46 26.74
N THR A 143 -3.55 -9.69 27.07
CA THR A 143 -2.85 -10.53 28.05
C THR A 143 -1.92 -11.52 27.34
N PRO A 144 -0.79 -11.92 27.97
CA PRO A 144 0.13 -12.91 27.39
C PRO A 144 -0.57 -14.23 27.02
N GLU A 145 -1.52 -14.67 27.84
CA GLU A 145 -2.28 -15.90 27.63
C GLU A 145 -3.17 -15.78 26.39
N ALA A 146 -3.95 -14.69 26.29
CA ALA A 146 -4.83 -14.46 25.13
C ALA A 146 -4.02 -14.32 23.82
N MET A 147 -2.83 -13.70 23.89
CA MET A 147 -1.93 -13.61 22.75
C MET A 147 -1.38 -14.98 22.34
N ALA A 148 -1.00 -15.80 23.30
CA ALA A 148 -0.53 -17.17 23.05
C ALA A 148 -1.66 -18.03 22.44
N ASP A 149 -2.86 -17.97 23.00
CA ASP A 149 -4.02 -18.72 22.52
C ASP A 149 -4.40 -18.33 21.10
N ALA A 150 -4.39 -17.04 20.76
CA ALA A 150 -4.65 -16.56 19.40
C ALA A 150 -3.61 -17.08 18.39
N LEU A 151 -2.33 -17.10 18.76
CA LEU A 151 -1.26 -17.66 17.91
C LEU A 151 -1.41 -19.17 17.75
N LEU A 152 -1.74 -19.91 18.83
CA LEU A 152 -1.98 -21.35 18.78
C LEU A 152 -3.19 -21.68 17.90
N ASP A 153 -4.24 -20.87 17.94
CA ASP A 153 -5.40 -21.01 17.07
C ASP A 153 -5.02 -20.88 15.59
N ARG A 154 -4.22 -19.86 15.23
CA ARG A 154 -3.70 -19.71 13.87
C ARG A 154 -2.88 -20.92 13.41
N MET A 155 -2.12 -21.50 14.31
CA MET A 155 -1.34 -22.70 14.02
C MET A 155 -2.23 -23.94 13.83
N HIS A 156 -3.13 -24.20 14.75
CA HIS A 156 -3.94 -25.43 14.78
C HIS A 156 -5.10 -25.42 13.79
N HIS A 157 -5.85 -24.33 13.68
CA HIS A 157 -7.03 -24.26 12.83
C HIS A 157 -6.70 -23.80 11.39
N ASN A 158 -5.74 -22.90 11.22
CA ASN A 158 -5.39 -22.37 9.89
C ASN A 158 -4.13 -23.00 9.29
N GLY A 159 -3.38 -23.79 10.06
CA GLY A 159 -2.19 -24.49 9.57
C GLY A 159 -0.96 -23.60 9.32
N TYR A 160 -0.95 -22.37 9.85
CA TYR A 160 0.22 -21.50 9.72
C TYR A 160 1.39 -22.02 10.54
N THR A 161 2.57 -22.04 9.94
CA THR A 161 3.83 -22.43 10.59
C THR A 161 4.78 -21.25 10.81
N PHE A 162 4.35 -20.05 10.38
CA PHE A 162 5.04 -18.80 10.60
C PHE A 162 4.00 -17.77 11.06
N LEU A 163 4.11 -17.35 12.29
CA LEU A 163 3.14 -16.51 12.98
C LEU A 163 3.74 -15.13 13.23
N LYS A 164 2.91 -14.11 13.20
CA LYS A 164 3.25 -12.75 13.57
C LYS A 164 2.18 -12.22 14.52
N MET A 165 2.62 -11.47 15.50
CA MET A 165 1.77 -10.69 16.39
C MET A 165 2.49 -9.39 16.72
N ASP A 166 1.80 -8.29 16.65
CA ASP A 166 2.36 -6.99 17.00
C ASP A 166 2.24 -6.78 18.51
N ILE A 167 3.37 -6.45 19.14
CA ILE A 167 3.42 -5.94 20.50
C ILE A 167 3.60 -4.44 20.40
N GLY A 168 2.51 -3.73 20.55
CA GLY A 168 2.48 -2.26 20.46
C GLY A 168 2.65 -1.59 21.80
N ILE A 169 2.68 -0.26 21.76
CA ILE A 169 2.76 0.56 22.98
C ILE A 169 1.56 0.33 23.90
N GLY A 170 0.39 -0.02 23.35
CA GLY A 170 -0.81 -0.36 24.11
C GLY A 170 -0.61 -1.53 25.07
N ASN A 171 0.20 -2.53 24.70
CA ASN A 171 0.52 -3.68 25.54
C ASN A 171 1.46 -3.33 26.71
N LEU A 172 2.15 -2.19 26.61
CA LEU A 172 3.16 -1.74 27.59
C LEU A 172 2.67 -0.58 28.45
N ILE A 173 1.56 0.05 28.06
CA ILE A 173 0.94 1.13 28.84
C ILE A 173 0.54 0.59 30.22
N GLY A 174 1.02 1.26 31.27
CA GLY A 174 0.72 0.89 32.66
C GLY A 174 1.66 -0.15 33.28
N ILE A 175 2.68 -0.62 32.54
CA ILE A 175 3.73 -1.46 33.10
C ILE A 175 4.93 -0.57 33.43
N ASP A 176 5.22 -0.41 34.73
CA ASP A 176 6.31 0.43 35.20
C ASP A 176 7.67 0.00 34.61
N GLY A 177 8.45 1.01 34.20
CA GLY A 177 9.82 0.79 33.70
C GLY A 177 9.94 0.22 32.30
N THR A 178 8.83 -0.01 31.59
CA THR A 178 8.88 -0.59 30.23
C THR A 178 9.08 0.44 29.12
N LEU A 179 8.77 1.72 29.36
CA LEU A 179 8.89 2.80 28.38
C LEU A 179 9.80 3.90 28.88
N THR A 180 10.73 4.32 28.05
CA THR A 180 11.63 5.47 28.28
C THR A 180 10.98 6.76 27.74
N ALA A 181 9.77 7.07 28.20
CA ALA A 181 9.05 8.25 27.82
C ALA A 181 9.25 9.39 28.84
N PRO A 182 9.05 10.66 28.47
CA PRO A 182 9.01 11.75 29.42
C PRO A 182 8.01 11.50 30.55
N LEU A 183 8.31 11.99 31.75
CA LEU A 183 7.43 11.85 32.89
C LEU A 183 6.02 12.37 32.57
N GLY A 184 5.01 11.58 32.90
CA GLY A 184 3.60 11.90 32.63
C GLY A 184 3.10 11.53 31.22
N TRP A 185 3.98 11.14 30.30
CA TRP A 185 3.57 10.81 28.93
C TRP A 185 2.60 9.61 28.86
N LEU A 186 2.85 8.58 29.66
CA LEU A 186 1.98 7.40 29.72
C LEU A 186 0.58 7.75 30.25
N GLU A 187 0.51 8.62 31.25
CA GLU A 187 -0.76 9.06 31.81
C GLU A 187 -1.56 9.90 30.80
N GLU A 188 -0.91 10.79 30.08
CA GLU A 188 -1.53 11.56 29.02
C GLU A 188 -1.98 10.66 27.87
N GLY A 189 -1.15 9.71 27.45
CA GLY A 189 -1.49 8.72 26.42
C GLY A 189 -2.69 7.88 26.82
N ARG A 190 -2.78 7.44 28.06
CA ARG A 190 -3.93 6.70 28.59
C ARG A 190 -5.20 7.54 28.58
N LYS A 191 -5.14 8.79 29.00
CA LYS A 191 -6.30 9.71 28.95
C LYS A 191 -6.80 9.93 27.52
N VAL A 192 -5.90 10.08 26.56
CA VAL A 192 -6.25 10.19 25.14
C VAL A 192 -6.91 8.89 24.65
N TYR A 193 -6.35 7.74 24.99
CA TYR A 193 -6.91 6.45 24.61
C TYR A 193 -8.32 6.23 25.20
N GLU A 194 -8.51 6.47 26.48
CA GLU A 194 -9.80 6.37 27.17
C GLU A 194 -10.86 7.31 26.56
N ARG A 195 -10.45 8.55 26.24
CA ARG A 195 -11.31 9.52 25.54
C ARG A 195 -11.72 9.01 24.16
N MET A 196 -10.78 8.44 23.40
CA MET A 196 -11.06 7.88 22.08
C MET A 196 -11.99 6.66 22.16
N GLN A 197 -11.77 5.76 23.10
CA GLN A 197 -12.63 4.59 23.28
C GLN A 197 -14.06 5.02 23.61
N LYS A 198 -14.23 5.94 24.55
CA LYS A 198 -15.55 6.46 24.92
C LYS A 198 -16.27 7.14 23.75
N ALA A 199 -15.54 7.91 22.94
CA ALA A 199 -16.11 8.52 21.74
C ALA A 199 -16.50 7.49 20.67
N LEU A 200 -15.74 6.41 20.51
CA LEU A 200 -16.06 5.31 19.60
C LEU A 200 -17.30 4.52 20.07
N GLU A 201 -17.43 4.29 21.38
CA GLU A 201 -18.58 3.62 21.98
C GLU A 201 -19.88 4.44 21.85
N SER A 202 -19.79 5.78 21.91
CA SER A 202 -20.96 6.63 21.70
C SER A 202 -21.48 6.61 20.26
N GLY A 203 -20.60 6.34 19.29
CA GLY A 203 -20.90 6.37 17.86
C GLY A 203 -21.20 7.76 17.30
N ASP A 204 -21.04 8.83 18.11
CA ASP A 204 -21.29 10.20 17.68
C ASP A 204 -20.10 10.72 16.84
N PRO A 205 -20.34 11.09 15.57
CA PRO A 205 -19.28 11.59 14.70
C PRO A 205 -18.60 12.88 15.20
N GLU A 206 -19.31 13.73 15.96
CA GLU A 206 -18.74 14.96 16.51
C GLU A 206 -17.83 14.64 17.70
N GLU A 207 -18.23 13.76 18.59
CA GLU A 207 -17.40 13.29 19.70
C GLU A 207 -16.15 12.56 19.19
N ILE A 208 -16.28 11.71 18.18
CA ILE A 208 -15.14 11.04 17.54
C ILE A 208 -14.17 12.04 16.93
N ARG A 209 -14.68 13.09 16.28
CA ARG A 209 -13.84 14.15 15.72
C ARG A 209 -13.12 14.95 16.81
N ALA A 210 -13.83 15.33 17.87
CA ALA A 210 -13.26 16.04 19.01
C ALA A 210 -12.20 15.23 19.75
N ALA A 211 -12.40 13.91 19.88
CA ALA A 211 -11.42 13.03 20.53
C ALA A 211 -10.12 12.86 19.73
N LYS A 212 -10.15 13.09 18.41
CA LYS A 212 -8.98 13.04 17.52
C LYS A 212 -8.18 14.34 17.46
N ALA A 213 -8.74 15.43 17.93
CA ALA A 213 -8.09 16.74 18.00
C ALA A 213 -7.19 16.86 19.23
#